data_bc78932bf5303aa93dca57f999830a4b
#
_entry.id   bc78932bf5303aa93dca57f999830a4b
#
_cell.length_a   1.000
_cell.length_b   1.000
_cell.length_c   1.000
_cell.angle_alpha   90.00
_cell.angle_beta   90.00
_cell.angle_gamma   90.00
#
_symmetry.space_group_name_H-M   'P 1'
#
loop_
_entity.id
_entity.type
_entity.pdbx_description
1 polymer ?
#
loop_
_entity_poly.entity_id
_entity_poly.type
_entity_poly.pdbx_seq_one_letter_code
_entity_poly.pdbx_strand_id
1 'polypeptide(L)'
;MEIRSLQVGPIGTNCYLLCDETAKVCAVIDPGGEASRVAAAVAETGCTPCAIFLTHGHYDHTGAVAALREKWPDIPVYLNHKDQYTDDAYAMQLFPTIPNTVDYGEGDTLTVGTLTVSVLATPGHSEGSVTLRCGDVLFCGDTLFAGSCGRTDFPGGSMTTILASLRRLGRLEGNLKVLPGHMEPSDLDSERKWNPYLMQALRA
;
A
#
# COMPACT_ATOMS: atom_id res chain seq x y z
N MET A 1 -3.51 -11.70 14.54
CA MET A 1 -3.36 -10.99 13.24
C MET A 1 -3.18 -12.04 12.15
N GLU A 2 -4.01 -12.05 11.15
CA GLU A 2 -3.88 -12.85 9.94
C GLU A 2 -3.71 -11.90 8.74
N ILE A 3 -2.87 -12.27 7.78
CA ILE A 3 -2.70 -11.53 6.54
C ILE A 3 -2.92 -12.51 5.38
N ARG A 4 -3.84 -12.14 4.47
CA ARG A 4 -4.04 -12.85 3.20
C ARG A 4 -3.62 -11.97 2.04
N SER A 5 -3.11 -12.57 0.97
CA SER A 5 -2.71 -11.87 -0.25
C SER A 5 -3.49 -12.41 -1.44
N LEU A 6 -3.86 -11.52 -2.34
CA LEU A 6 -4.47 -11.83 -3.62
C LEU A 6 -3.74 -11.04 -4.70
N GLN A 7 -3.32 -11.67 -5.77
CA GLN A 7 -2.93 -10.93 -6.97
C GLN A 7 -4.17 -10.56 -7.76
N VAL A 8 -4.34 -9.26 -8.05
CA VAL A 8 -5.53 -8.72 -8.70
C VAL A 8 -5.16 -7.84 -9.90
N GLY A 9 -6.12 -7.69 -10.81
CA GLY A 9 -5.94 -6.86 -12.00
C GLY A 9 -4.98 -7.42 -13.05
N PRO A 10 -4.85 -6.74 -14.19
CA PRO A 10 -4.11 -7.25 -15.36
C PRO A 10 -2.60 -7.29 -15.17
N ILE A 11 -2.06 -6.52 -14.24
CA ILE A 11 -0.61 -6.46 -13.96
C ILE A 11 -0.23 -7.12 -12.64
N GLY A 12 -1.17 -7.82 -11.99
CA GLY A 12 -0.90 -8.69 -10.84
C GLY A 12 -0.53 -7.94 -9.57
N THR A 13 -1.22 -6.82 -9.28
CA THR A 13 -1.05 -6.07 -8.05
C THR A 13 -1.39 -6.91 -6.83
N ASN A 14 -0.57 -6.84 -5.80
CA ASN A 14 -0.80 -7.54 -4.54
C ASN A 14 -1.81 -6.76 -3.68
N CYS A 15 -3.03 -7.25 -3.59
CA CYS A 15 -4.02 -6.80 -2.63
C CYS A 15 -3.88 -7.60 -1.34
N TYR A 16 -3.88 -6.93 -0.19
CA TYR A 16 -3.75 -7.61 1.10
C TYR A 16 -5.01 -7.41 1.95
N LEU A 17 -5.35 -8.46 2.70
CA LEU A 17 -6.35 -8.41 3.77
C LEU A 17 -5.62 -8.47 5.10
N LEU A 18 -5.69 -7.40 5.89
CA LEU A 18 -5.16 -7.34 7.25
C LEU A 18 -6.30 -7.60 8.23
N CYS A 19 -6.31 -8.79 8.85
CA CYS A 19 -7.40 -9.24 9.70
C CYS A 19 -7.02 -9.25 11.17
N ASP A 20 -7.86 -8.65 11.99
CA ASP A 20 -7.88 -8.88 13.44
C ASP A 20 -8.89 -10.00 13.75
N GLU A 21 -8.37 -11.20 14.00
CA GLU A 21 -9.17 -12.39 14.30
C GLU A 21 -9.91 -12.28 15.65
N THR A 22 -9.42 -11.43 16.55
CA THR A 22 -10.04 -11.21 17.86
C THR A 22 -11.26 -10.28 17.73
N ALA A 23 -11.08 -9.16 17.06
CA ALA A 23 -12.15 -8.18 16.83
C ALA A 23 -13.08 -8.55 15.67
N LYS A 24 -12.71 -9.57 14.87
CA LYS A 24 -13.45 -10.00 13.67
C LYS A 24 -13.67 -8.88 12.65
N VAL A 25 -12.65 -8.06 12.45
CA VAL A 25 -12.63 -7.01 11.43
C VAL A 25 -11.40 -7.15 10.55
N CYS A 26 -11.48 -6.63 9.32
CA CYS A 26 -10.32 -6.57 8.42
C CYS A 26 -10.26 -5.27 7.64
N ALA A 27 -9.05 -4.83 7.32
CA ALA A 27 -8.81 -3.80 6.33
C ALA A 27 -8.37 -4.44 5.00
N VAL A 28 -8.78 -3.82 3.89
CA VAL A 28 -8.34 -4.18 2.53
C VAL A 28 -7.28 -3.17 2.10
N ILE A 29 -6.12 -3.65 1.68
CA ILE A 29 -5.00 -2.80 1.24
C ILE A 29 -4.81 -3.00 -0.26
N ASP A 30 -4.80 -1.91 -1.01
CA ASP A 30 -4.58 -1.86 -2.46
C ASP A 30 -5.48 -2.80 -3.28
N PRO A 31 -6.81 -2.65 -3.23
CA PRO A 31 -7.72 -3.45 -4.06
C PRO A 31 -7.68 -2.97 -5.52
N GLY A 32 -6.66 -3.37 -6.26
CA GLY A 32 -6.37 -2.89 -7.62
C GLY A 32 -7.32 -3.40 -8.71
N GLY A 33 -8.14 -4.40 -8.42
CA GLY A 33 -9.08 -4.97 -9.39
C GLY A 33 -9.92 -6.08 -8.81
N GLU A 34 -10.74 -6.72 -9.65
CA GLU A 34 -11.51 -7.93 -9.33
C GLU A 34 -12.35 -7.83 -8.02
N ALA A 35 -13.10 -6.74 -7.85
CA ALA A 35 -13.86 -6.41 -6.64
C ALA A 35 -14.66 -7.60 -6.06
N SER A 36 -15.29 -8.41 -6.92
CA SER A 36 -16.07 -9.58 -6.48
C SER A 36 -15.18 -10.65 -5.83
N ARG A 37 -13.96 -10.85 -6.36
CA ARG A 37 -12.98 -11.80 -5.80
C ARG A 37 -12.41 -11.29 -4.48
N VAL A 38 -12.09 -9.99 -4.40
CA VAL A 38 -11.66 -9.36 -3.15
C VAL A 38 -12.75 -9.48 -2.08
N ALA A 39 -14.00 -9.17 -2.42
CA ALA A 39 -15.12 -9.27 -1.50
C ALA A 39 -15.41 -10.72 -1.05
N ALA A 40 -15.25 -11.71 -1.93
CA ALA A 40 -15.35 -13.12 -1.57
C ALA A 40 -14.25 -13.53 -0.59
N ALA A 41 -13.01 -13.13 -0.86
CA ALA A 41 -11.89 -13.40 0.05
C ALA A 41 -12.08 -12.75 1.42
N VAL A 42 -12.62 -11.53 1.49
CA VAL A 42 -13.01 -10.90 2.77
C VAL A 42 -14.05 -11.76 3.50
N ALA A 43 -15.10 -12.20 2.81
CA ALA A 43 -16.14 -13.05 3.41
C ALA A 43 -15.58 -14.37 3.95
N GLU A 44 -14.61 -14.99 3.25
CA GLU A 44 -13.93 -16.21 3.68
C GLU A 44 -13.09 -16.05 4.95
N THR A 45 -12.69 -14.81 5.31
CA THR A 45 -12.00 -14.55 6.60
C THR A 45 -12.95 -14.65 7.79
N GLY A 46 -14.26 -14.52 7.57
CA GLY A 46 -15.25 -14.36 8.63
C GLY A 46 -15.15 -13.03 9.37
N CYS A 47 -14.41 -12.06 8.83
CA CYS A 47 -14.27 -10.71 9.38
C CYS A 47 -15.16 -9.71 8.64
N THR A 48 -15.57 -8.66 9.33
CA THR A 48 -16.28 -7.53 8.75
C THR A 48 -15.24 -6.54 8.18
N PRO A 49 -15.35 -6.09 6.92
CA PRO A 49 -14.46 -5.07 6.38
C PRO A 49 -14.68 -3.74 7.09
N CYS A 50 -13.60 -3.09 7.55
CA CYS A 50 -13.69 -1.85 8.35
C CYS A 50 -12.99 -0.66 7.67
N ALA A 51 -12.09 -0.88 6.72
CA ALA A 51 -11.40 0.17 6.00
C ALA A 51 -10.80 -0.35 4.69
N ILE A 52 -10.56 0.58 3.74
CA ILE A 52 -9.67 0.37 2.59
C ILE A 52 -8.50 1.33 2.76
N PHE A 53 -7.28 0.81 2.71
CA PHE A 53 -6.04 1.59 2.74
C PHE A 53 -5.38 1.54 1.37
N LEU A 54 -5.04 2.69 0.80
CA LEU A 54 -4.38 2.79 -0.50
C LEU A 54 -2.97 3.30 -0.29
N THR A 55 -1.97 2.47 -0.51
CA THR A 55 -0.56 2.87 -0.35
C THR A 55 -0.21 4.05 -1.25
N HIS A 56 -0.85 4.14 -2.41
CA HIS A 56 -0.78 5.26 -3.35
C HIS A 56 -1.96 5.24 -4.34
N GLY A 57 -2.06 6.24 -5.21
CA GLY A 57 -3.25 6.50 -6.01
C GLY A 57 -3.28 5.87 -7.41
N HIS A 58 -2.31 5.05 -7.83
CA HIS A 58 -2.31 4.45 -9.17
C HIS A 58 -3.52 3.54 -9.40
N TYR A 59 -3.99 3.54 -10.66
CA TYR A 59 -5.22 2.83 -11.08
C TYR A 59 -5.21 1.34 -10.74
N ASP A 60 -4.06 0.71 -10.80
CA ASP A 60 -3.89 -0.73 -10.53
C ASP A 60 -3.89 -1.07 -9.03
N HIS A 61 -3.79 -0.08 -8.14
CA HIS A 61 -3.98 -0.23 -6.70
C HIS A 61 -5.38 0.18 -6.24
N THR A 62 -6.13 0.90 -7.08
CA THR A 62 -7.39 1.54 -6.71
C THR A 62 -8.61 1.03 -7.47
N GLY A 63 -8.39 0.23 -8.52
CA GLY A 63 -9.41 -0.10 -9.52
C GLY A 63 -10.67 -0.79 -9.01
N ALA A 64 -10.63 -1.47 -7.86
CA ALA A 64 -11.82 -2.09 -7.27
C ALA A 64 -12.55 -1.20 -6.26
N VAL A 65 -12.00 -0.04 -5.88
CA VAL A 65 -12.54 0.78 -4.78
C VAL A 65 -14.00 1.18 -5.01
N ALA A 66 -14.35 1.64 -6.21
CA ALA A 66 -15.72 2.06 -6.52
C ALA A 66 -16.72 0.91 -6.32
N ALA A 67 -16.44 -0.26 -6.90
CA ALA A 67 -17.30 -1.43 -6.79
C ALA A 67 -17.35 -2.02 -5.37
N LEU A 68 -16.27 -1.90 -4.60
CA LEU A 68 -16.25 -2.29 -3.18
C LEU A 68 -17.10 -1.33 -2.32
N ARG A 69 -17.11 -0.03 -2.63
CA ARG A 69 -18.00 0.93 -1.98
C ARG A 69 -19.47 0.71 -2.30
N GLU A 70 -19.82 0.23 -3.49
CA GLU A 70 -21.19 -0.18 -3.78
C GLU A 70 -21.64 -1.33 -2.85
N LYS A 71 -20.72 -2.23 -2.53
CA LYS A 71 -20.98 -3.37 -1.62
C LYS A 71 -20.91 -2.98 -0.14
N TRP A 72 -20.04 -2.03 0.21
CA TRP A 72 -19.78 -1.52 1.56
C TRP A 72 -19.88 0.01 1.58
N PRO A 73 -21.09 0.60 1.51
CA PRO A 73 -21.27 2.04 1.27
C PRO A 73 -20.59 2.95 2.29
N ASP A 74 -20.52 2.51 3.55
CA ASP A 74 -19.97 3.30 4.65
C ASP A 74 -18.47 3.04 4.92
N ILE A 75 -17.82 2.21 4.09
CA ILE A 75 -16.43 1.88 4.32
C ILE A 75 -15.51 3.09 4.06
N PRO A 76 -14.72 3.52 5.05
CA PRO A 76 -13.75 4.59 4.83
C PRO A 76 -12.63 4.12 3.89
N VAL A 77 -12.23 5.00 2.98
CA VAL A 77 -11.10 4.78 2.07
C VAL A 77 -10.06 5.83 2.36
N TYR A 78 -8.86 5.39 2.71
CA TYR A 78 -7.74 6.26 3.04
C TYR A 78 -6.79 6.35 1.83
N LEU A 79 -6.45 7.58 1.45
CA LEU A 79 -5.52 7.89 0.37
C LEU A 79 -4.83 9.22 0.69
N ASN A 80 -3.52 9.30 0.50
CA ASN A 80 -2.83 10.57 0.61
C ASN A 80 -3.28 11.53 -0.51
N HIS A 81 -3.70 12.75 -0.13
CA HIS A 81 -4.25 13.75 -1.06
C HIS A 81 -3.30 14.14 -2.19
N LYS A 82 -1.98 13.97 -2.02
CA LYS A 82 -0.97 14.27 -3.05
C LYS A 82 -1.09 13.39 -4.28
N ASP A 83 -1.76 12.26 -4.17
CA ASP A 83 -2.05 11.36 -5.30
C ASP A 83 -3.44 11.60 -5.90
N GLN A 84 -4.10 12.72 -5.57
CA GLN A 84 -5.36 13.15 -6.17
C GLN A 84 -5.11 14.31 -7.15
N TYR A 85 -4.90 14.01 -8.41
CA TYR A 85 -4.68 15.00 -9.46
C TYR A 85 -6.00 15.53 -10.00
N THR A 86 -6.09 16.86 -10.20
CA THR A 86 -7.29 17.53 -10.73
C THR A 86 -7.05 18.31 -12.03
N ASP A 87 -5.80 18.68 -12.32
CA ASP A 87 -5.45 19.61 -13.39
C ASP A 87 -4.51 19.01 -14.45
N ASP A 88 -4.02 17.79 -14.26
CA ASP A 88 -3.16 17.10 -15.22
C ASP A 88 -3.88 15.89 -15.81
N ALA A 89 -4.32 16.02 -17.07
CA ALA A 89 -5.07 14.97 -17.77
C ALA A 89 -4.28 13.67 -17.94
N TYR A 90 -2.95 13.72 -18.03
CA TYR A 90 -2.12 12.52 -18.10
C TYR A 90 -2.00 11.86 -16.71
N ALA A 91 -1.74 12.67 -15.68
CA ALA A 91 -1.71 12.14 -14.31
C ALA A 91 -3.06 11.54 -13.93
N MET A 92 -4.19 12.16 -14.28
CA MET A 92 -5.53 11.63 -13.98
C MET A 92 -5.85 10.28 -14.65
N GLN A 93 -5.17 9.91 -15.74
CA GLN A 93 -5.31 8.58 -16.32
C GLN A 93 -4.59 7.51 -15.47
N LEU A 94 -3.49 7.87 -14.83
CA LEU A 94 -2.71 6.98 -13.97
C LEU A 94 -3.25 6.96 -12.53
N PHE A 95 -3.80 8.08 -12.07
CA PHE A 95 -4.36 8.32 -10.74
C PHE A 95 -5.86 8.66 -10.85
N PRO A 96 -6.73 7.67 -10.96
CA PRO A 96 -8.17 7.91 -11.04
C PRO A 96 -8.68 8.65 -9.80
N THR A 97 -9.51 9.65 -10.00
CA THR A 97 -10.11 10.39 -8.88
C THR A 97 -10.98 9.45 -8.03
N ILE A 98 -10.69 9.39 -6.74
CA ILE A 98 -11.47 8.62 -5.77
C ILE A 98 -12.18 9.62 -4.85
N PRO A 99 -13.50 9.80 -4.99
CA PRO A 99 -14.24 10.77 -4.18
C PRO A 99 -14.31 10.33 -2.72
N ASN A 100 -14.45 11.29 -1.81
CA ASN A 100 -14.70 11.06 -0.38
C ASN A 100 -13.65 10.15 0.30
N THR A 101 -12.37 10.35 -0.01
CA THR A 101 -11.28 9.71 0.71
C THR A 101 -10.98 10.44 2.02
N VAL A 102 -10.50 9.71 3.00
CA VAL A 102 -9.89 10.26 4.21
C VAL A 102 -8.41 10.46 3.90
N ASP A 103 -7.93 11.69 4.05
CA ASP A 103 -6.51 11.99 3.90
C ASP A 103 -5.70 11.37 5.03
N TYR A 104 -4.53 10.84 4.70
CA TYR A 104 -3.60 10.31 5.68
C TYR A 104 -2.15 10.39 5.20
N GLY A 105 -1.20 10.35 6.13
CA GLY A 105 0.20 10.49 5.79
C GLY A 105 1.15 10.24 6.95
N GLU A 106 2.28 10.91 6.89
CA GLU A 106 3.37 10.74 7.87
C GLU A 106 2.91 10.92 9.32
N GLY A 107 3.17 9.90 10.12
CA GLY A 107 2.92 9.91 11.56
C GLY A 107 1.49 9.55 11.98
N ASP A 108 0.57 9.40 11.00
CA ASP A 108 -0.77 8.94 11.31
C ASP A 108 -0.77 7.51 11.83
N THR A 109 -1.73 7.24 12.70
CA THR A 109 -1.96 5.92 13.27
C THR A 109 -3.41 5.53 13.05
N LEU A 110 -3.61 4.39 12.40
CA LEU A 110 -4.92 3.81 12.11
C LEU A 110 -5.12 2.56 12.95
N THR A 111 -6.38 2.14 13.10
CA THR A 111 -6.72 0.91 13.83
C THR A 111 -7.51 -0.05 12.96
N VAL A 112 -7.19 -1.33 13.06
CA VAL A 112 -7.97 -2.43 12.52
C VAL A 112 -8.33 -3.34 13.70
N GLY A 113 -9.48 -3.08 14.32
CA GLY A 113 -9.82 -3.70 15.60
C GLY A 113 -8.82 -3.34 16.69
N THR A 114 -8.07 -4.31 17.19
CA THR A 114 -7.01 -4.13 18.20
C THR A 114 -5.63 -3.88 17.58
N LEU A 115 -5.51 -4.03 16.26
CA LEU A 115 -4.24 -3.83 15.56
C LEU A 115 -3.98 -2.34 15.32
N THR A 116 -2.75 -1.92 15.55
CA THR A 116 -2.28 -0.56 15.27
C THR A 116 -1.48 -0.56 13.97
N VAL A 117 -1.86 0.33 13.05
CA VAL A 117 -1.21 0.52 11.76
C VAL A 117 -0.61 1.93 11.72
N SER A 118 0.72 2.03 11.70
CA SER A 118 1.43 3.29 11.57
C SER A 118 1.67 3.63 10.10
N VAL A 119 1.50 4.88 9.73
CA VAL A 119 1.71 5.39 8.36
C VAL A 119 3.08 6.04 8.27
N LEU A 120 3.88 5.58 7.34
CA LEU A 120 5.21 6.10 7.02
C LEU A 120 5.15 6.70 5.61
N ALA A 121 5.37 8.00 5.45
CA ALA A 121 5.50 8.58 4.12
C ALA A 121 6.75 8.02 3.42
N THR A 122 6.56 7.45 2.25
CA THR A 122 7.62 6.87 1.41
C THR A 122 7.48 7.33 -0.03
N PRO A 123 7.50 8.66 -0.29
CA PRO A 123 7.34 9.22 -1.62
C PRO A 123 8.48 8.83 -2.56
N GLY A 124 8.21 8.96 -3.87
CA GLY A 124 9.21 8.79 -4.93
C GLY A 124 8.76 7.87 -6.06
N HIS A 125 7.87 6.91 -5.83
CA HIS A 125 7.09 6.28 -6.88
C HIS A 125 5.91 7.18 -7.26
N SER A 126 5.20 7.71 -6.28
CA SER A 126 4.29 8.85 -6.35
C SER A 126 4.58 9.83 -5.21
N GLU A 127 4.00 11.03 -5.23
CA GLU A 127 4.16 12.01 -4.15
C GLU A 127 3.43 11.58 -2.86
N GLY A 128 2.30 10.91 -3.02
CA GLY A 128 1.46 10.44 -1.92
C GLY A 128 1.78 9.04 -1.42
N SER A 129 2.82 8.38 -1.95
CA SER A 129 3.19 7.01 -1.55
C SER A 129 3.46 6.90 -0.05
N VAL A 130 2.86 5.89 0.56
CA VAL A 130 3.07 5.53 1.97
C VAL A 130 3.39 4.04 2.13
N THR A 131 4.12 3.72 3.18
CA THR A 131 4.28 2.36 3.70
C THR A 131 3.46 2.23 4.98
N LEU A 132 2.65 1.20 5.07
CA LEU A 132 1.86 0.91 6.27
C LEU A 132 2.60 -0.14 7.11
N ARG A 133 2.81 0.15 8.39
CA ARG A 133 3.44 -0.78 9.33
C ARG A 133 2.44 -1.31 10.33
N CYS A 134 2.31 -2.64 10.43
CA CYS A 134 1.57 -3.31 11.48
C CYS A 134 2.47 -4.35 12.17
N GLY A 135 2.91 -4.05 13.39
CA GLY A 135 3.86 -4.91 14.10
C GLY A 135 5.19 -5.04 13.35
N ASP A 136 5.52 -6.27 12.95
CA ASP A 136 6.72 -6.64 12.20
C ASP A 136 6.51 -6.72 10.69
N VAL A 137 5.39 -6.20 10.16
CA VAL A 137 5.03 -6.24 8.74
C VAL A 137 4.96 -4.85 8.15
N LEU A 138 5.50 -4.69 6.95
CA LEU A 138 5.45 -3.49 6.12
C LEU A 138 4.66 -3.80 4.83
N PHE A 139 3.57 -3.07 4.59
CA PHE A 139 2.89 -3.02 3.30
C PHE A 139 3.48 -1.83 2.54
N CYS A 140 4.40 -2.11 1.64
CA CYS A 140 5.26 -1.08 1.06
C CYS A 140 4.68 -0.42 -0.19
N GLY A 141 3.53 -0.90 -0.71
CA GLY A 141 3.08 -0.48 -2.04
C GLY A 141 4.23 -0.58 -3.04
N ASP A 142 4.39 0.44 -3.85
CA ASP A 142 5.42 0.49 -4.89
C ASP A 142 6.68 1.25 -4.45
N THR A 143 7.05 1.13 -3.17
CA THR A 143 8.30 1.72 -2.68
C THR A 143 9.44 0.71 -2.68
N LEU A 144 9.30 -0.42 -2.00
CA LEU A 144 10.33 -1.45 -1.84
C LEU A 144 9.82 -2.79 -2.35
N PHE A 145 10.53 -3.38 -3.33
CA PHE A 145 10.26 -4.69 -3.90
C PHE A 145 11.39 -5.66 -3.58
N ALA A 146 11.13 -6.95 -3.75
CA ALA A 146 12.17 -7.97 -3.67
C ALA A 146 13.28 -7.71 -4.70
N GLY A 147 14.47 -7.28 -4.23
CA GLY A 147 15.61 -6.95 -5.06
C GLY A 147 15.44 -5.71 -5.94
N SER A 148 14.38 -4.90 -5.77
CA SER A 148 14.07 -3.75 -6.63
C SER A 148 13.34 -2.64 -5.87
N CYS A 149 12.87 -1.64 -6.60
CA CYS A 149 11.97 -0.59 -6.11
C CYS A 149 10.97 -0.19 -7.20
N GLY A 150 9.96 0.60 -6.83
CA GLY A 150 9.00 1.14 -7.77
C GLY A 150 9.65 2.07 -8.81
N ARG A 151 9.02 2.17 -9.99
CA ARG A 151 9.44 3.11 -11.04
C ARG A 151 9.24 4.56 -10.58
N THR A 152 9.97 5.47 -11.20
CA THR A 152 10.01 6.89 -10.81
C THR A 152 9.83 7.85 -11.97
N ASP A 153 9.33 7.37 -13.10
CA ASP A 153 9.19 8.11 -14.36
C ASP A 153 7.73 8.56 -14.64
N PHE A 154 6.81 8.25 -13.75
CA PHE A 154 5.43 8.75 -13.80
C PHE A 154 5.28 10.09 -13.05
N PRO A 155 4.16 10.84 -13.24
CA PRO A 155 3.89 12.07 -12.51
C PRO A 155 4.07 11.89 -11.01
N GLY A 156 4.78 12.83 -10.37
CA GLY A 156 5.13 12.73 -8.94
C GLY A 156 6.31 11.81 -8.62
N GLY A 157 6.84 11.09 -9.62
CA GLY A 157 7.97 10.18 -9.46
C GLY A 157 9.32 10.87 -9.35
N SER A 158 10.24 10.33 -8.54
CA SER A 158 11.59 10.88 -8.34
C SER A 158 12.53 9.81 -7.78
N MET A 159 13.58 9.49 -8.54
CA MET A 159 14.62 8.53 -8.10
C MET A 159 15.33 9.01 -6.83
N THR A 160 15.63 10.29 -6.73
CA THR A 160 16.26 10.86 -5.51
C THR A 160 15.37 10.67 -4.29
N THR A 161 14.08 10.90 -4.46
CA THR A 161 13.10 10.82 -3.38
C THR A 161 12.85 9.37 -2.96
N ILE A 162 12.73 8.42 -3.93
CA ILE A 162 12.52 7.02 -3.57
C ILE A 162 13.74 6.42 -2.87
N LEU A 163 14.97 6.83 -3.23
CA LEU A 163 16.17 6.43 -2.51
C LEU A 163 16.17 6.94 -1.06
N ALA A 164 15.66 8.16 -0.80
CA ALA A 164 15.49 8.64 0.57
C ALA A 164 14.47 7.82 1.36
N SER A 165 13.36 7.44 0.71
CA SER A 165 12.33 6.57 1.29
C SER A 165 12.86 5.16 1.56
N LEU A 166 13.62 4.58 0.63
CA LEU A 166 14.29 3.29 0.82
C LEU A 166 15.28 3.33 1.98
N ARG A 167 16.10 4.39 2.07
CA ARG A 167 17.02 4.59 3.22
C ARG A 167 16.27 4.61 4.54
N ARG A 168 15.13 5.30 4.59
CA ARG A 168 14.28 5.33 5.77
C ARG A 168 13.80 3.94 6.17
N LEU A 169 13.24 3.17 5.21
CA LEU A 169 12.78 1.80 5.45
C LEU A 169 13.94 0.90 5.87
N GLY A 170 15.08 1.00 5.19
CA GLY A 170 16.27 0.20 5.49
C GLY A 170 16.88 0.47 6.87
N ARG A 171 16.60 1.62 7.50
CA ARG A 171 17.05 1.97 8.86
C ARG A 171 16.05 1.57 9.97
N LEU A 172 14.90 1.03 9.63
CA LEU A 172 13.97 0.51 10.65
C LEU A 172 14.63 -0.64 11.42
N GLU A 173 14.37 -0.70 12.72
CA GLU A 173 14.92 -1.75 13.57
C GLU A 173 14.25 -3.11 13.31
N GLY A 174 15.03 -4.17 13.40
CA GLY A 174 14.59 -5.55 13.26
C GLY A 174 14.49 -6.03 11.83
N ASN A 175 14.19 -7.32 11.67
CA ASN A 175 13.90 -7.94 10.40
C ASN A 175 12.38 -7.91 10.15
N LEU A 176 11.89 -6.89 9.45
CA LEU A 176 10.48 -6.72 9.16
C LEU A 176 10.14 -7.44 7.85
N LYS A 177 8.96 -8.05 7.81
CA LYS A 177 8.42 -8.65 6.59
C LYS A 177 8.03 -7.56 5.60
N VAL A 178 8.46 -7.68 4.36
CA VAL A 178 8.18 -6.75 3.27
C VAL A 178 7.08 -7.33 2.39
N LEU A 179 5.95 -6.66 2.32
CA LEU A 179 4.80 -6.99 1.48
C LEU A 179 4.63 -5.89 0.43
N PRO A 180 5.16 -6.09 -0.79
CA PRO A 180 5.17 -5.07 -1.84
C PRO A 180 3.84 -5.02 -2.62
N GLY A 181 3.63 -3.94 -3.39
CA GLY A 181 2.51 -3.83 -4.32
C GLY A 181 2.62 -4.78 -5.51
N HIS A 182 3.83 -5.10 -5.91
CA HIS A 182 4.12 -6.08 -6.96
C HIS A 182 5.25 -7.01 -6.55
N MET A 183 5.41 -8.11 -7.31
CA MET A 183 6.43 -9.14 -7.06
C MET A 183 6.17 -9.96 -5.79
N GLU A 184 7.15 -10.75 -5.40
CA GLU A 184 7.05 -11.64 -4.25
C GLU A 184 7.32 -10.90 -2.92
N PRO A 185 6.75 -11.36 -1.81
CA PRO A 185 7.13 -10.90 -0.48
C PRO A 185 8.62 -11.13 -0.19
N SER A 186 9.19 -10.28 0.66
CA SER A 186 10.58 -10.35 1.10
C SER A 186 10.69 -10.02 2.60
N ASP A 187 11.91 -9.76 3.07
CA ASP A 187 12.21 -9.27 4.40
C ASP A 187 13.34 -8.22 4.37
N LEU A 188 13.36 -7.32 5.35
CA LEU A 188 14.30 -6.20 5.35
C LEU A 188 15.77 -6.63 5.41
N ASP A 189 16.11 -7.73 6.06
CA ASP A 189 17.50 -8.18 6.15
C ASP A 189 18.00 -8.69 4.79
N SER A 190 17.14 -9.39 4.05
CA SER A 190 17.40 -9.80 2.67
C SER A 190 17.57 -8.57 1.76
N GLU A 191 16.66 -7.58 1.88
CA GLU A 191 16.73 -6.38 1.06
C GLU A 191 17.95 -5.52 1.39
N ARG A 192 18.31 -5.35 2.65
CA ARG A 192 19.54 -4.64 3.07
C ARG A 192 20.80 -5.26 2.48
N LYS A 193 20.79 -6.59 2.28
CA LYS A 193 21.93 -7.35 1.83
C LYS A 193 22.02 -7.47 0.31
N TRP A 194 20.89 -7.58 -0.38
CA TRP A 194 20.87 -7.97 -1.79
C TRP A 194 20.16 -6.97 -2.73
N ASN A 195 19.34 -6.06 -2.21
CA ASN A 195 18.65 -5.08 -3.04
C ASN A 195 19.62 -3.94 -3.44
N PRO A 196 19.95 -3.77 -4.72
CA PRO A 196 20.95 -2.79 -5.15
C PRO A 196 20.50 -1.35 -4.86
N TYR A 197 19.20 -1.05 -4.95
CA TYR A 197 18.65 0.29 -4.67
C TYR A 197 18.70 0.61 -3.18
N LEU A 198 18.32 -0.34 -2.31
CA LEU A 198 18.40 -0.16 -0.88
C LEU A 198 19.86 -0.07 -0.40
N MET A 199 20.75 -0.90 -0.97
CA MET A 199 22.19 -0.82 -0.67
C MET A 199 22.77 0.54 -1.08
N GLN A 200 22.40 1.06 -2.26
CA GLN A 200 22.79 2.40 -2.70
C GLN A 200 22.27 3.46 -1.73
N ALA A 201 20.99 3.38 -1.37
CA ALA A 201 20.34 4.31 -0.46
C ALA A 201 21.01 4.35 0.93
N LEU A 202 21.46 3.22 1.46
CA LEU A 202 22.11 3.13 2.78
C LEU A 202 23.54 3.66 2.80
N ARG A 203 24.24 3.72 1.64
CA ARG A 203 25.61 4.23 1.51
C ARG A 203 25.67 5.75 1.35
N ALA A 204 24.61 6.36 0.87
CA ALA A 204 24.52 7.80 0.67
C ALA A 204 24.06 8.51 1.96
#